data_c9f2dc89871fc8966c9e7d0997f717e2
#
_entry.id   c9f2dc89871fc8966c9e7d0997f717e2
#
_cell.length_a   1.000
_cell.length_b   1.000
_cell.length_c   1.000
_cell.angle_alpha   90.00
_cell.angle_beta   90.00
_cell.angle_gamma   90.00
#
_symmetry.space_group_name_H-M   'P 1'
#
loop_
_entity.id
_entity.type
_entity.pdbx_description
1 polymer ?
#
loop_
_entity_poly.entity_id
_entity_poly.type
_entity_poly.pdbx_seq_one_letter_code
_entity_poly.pdbx_strand_id
1 'polypeptide(L)'
;MFISVPLPMLFPDFLKIDISDLTALLGGISLGPMAGITIAFLKNLLQFITGMSTTGGVGEFANFLIGGSFVFTVSYIYSKKRNIQGVIIGLVSGIVVMTVVGCIANYFIILPFYATIGWSIDAVVSMGAAINPAIDSKMSFIIWMIAPFNILKSGLMSLLTLPMYKKTEKILK
;
A
#
# COMPACT_ATOMS: atom_id res chain seq x y z
N MET A 1 -8.02 -15.75 -0.14
CA MET A 1 -7.06 -15.85 -1.25
C MET A 1 -6.63 -14.45 -1.61
N PHE A 2 -5.35 -14.16 -1.54
CA PHE A 2 -4.83 -12.83 -1.81
C PHE A 2 -4.65 -12.67 -3.32
N ILE A 3 -5.30 -11.67 -3.91
CA ILE A 3 -5.20 -11.37 -5.33
C ILE A 3 -4.22 -10.22 -5.45
N SER A 4 -2.95 -10.53 -5.74
CA SER A 4 -1.92 -9.56 -6.04
C SER A 4 -1.65 -9.56 -7.55
N VAL A 5 -1.67 -8.36 -8.14
CA VAL A 5 -1.45 -8.17 -9.58
C VAL A 5 -0.11 -7.44 -9.76
N PRO A 6 0.89 -8.11 -10.35
CA PRO A 6 2.10 -7.42 -10.77
C PRO A 6 1.81 -6.56 -12.01
N LEU A 7 2.54 -5.46 -12.16
CA LEU A 7 2.49 -4.58 -13.33
C LEU A 7 3.88 -4.49 -13.98
N PRO A 8 4.38 -5.57 -14.59
CA PRO A 8 5.78 -5.69 -15.00
C PRO A 8 6.21 -4.69 -16.07
N MET A 9 5.28 -4.09 -16.81
CA MET A 9 5.58 -3.04 -17.79
C MET A 9 5.82 -1.66 -17.18
N LEU A 10 5.32 -1.41 -15.97
CA LEU A 10 5.36 -0.10 -15.32
C LEU A 10 6.20 -0.10 -14.05
N PHE A 11 6.30 -1.24 -13.37
CA PHE A 11 6.97 -1.37 -12.08
C PHE A 11 7.70 -2.73 -11.97
N PRO A 12 8.80 -2.81 -11.19
CA PRO A 12 9.45 -4.08 -10.88
C PRO A 12 8.50 -5.11 -10.25
N ASP A 13 8.71 -6.40 -10.50
CA ASP A 13 7.81 -7.50 -10.12
C ASP A 13 7.52 -7.63 -8.61
N PHE A 14 8.38 -7.07 -7.76
CA PHE A 14 8.15 -7.05 -6.32
C PHE A 14 7.14 -5.97 -5.88
N LEU A 15 6.83 -4.98 -6.73
CA LEU A 15 5.78 -3.98 -6.50
C LEU A 15 4.44 -4.52 -7.04
N LYS A 16 3.63 -5.08 -6.15
CA LYS A 16 2.35 -5.69 -6.49
C LYS A 16 1.18 -4.90 -5.93
N ILE A 17 0.12 -4.77 -6.71
CA ILE A 17 -1.15 -4.26 -6.22
C ILE A 17 -1.92 -5.41 -5.57
N ASP A 18 -2.20 -5.29 -4.29
CA ASP A 18 -2.94 -6.28 -3.52
C ASP A 18 -4.38 -5.79 -3.29
N ILE A 19 -5.33 -6.42 -3.99
CA ILE A 19 -6.76 -6.07 -3.89
C ILE A 19 -7.30 -6.38 -2.49
N SER A 20 -6.65 -7.27 -1.72
CA SER A 20 -7.07 -7.57 -0.36
C SER A 20 -6.88 -6.39 0.62
N ASP A 21 -6.13 -5.34 0.25
CA ASP A 21 -6.07 -4.07 1.00
C ASP A 21 -7.44 -3.40 1.10
N LEU A 22 -8.33 -3.65 0.12
CA LEU A 22 -9.70 -3.15 0.13
C LEU A 22 -10.50 -3.69 1.33
N THR A 23 -10.29 -4.94 1.73
CA THR A 23 -10.96 -5.51 2.90
C THR A 23 -10.53 -4.83 4.19
N ALA A 24 -9.25 -4.50 4.33
CA ALA A 24 -8.74 -3.75 5.48
C ALA A 24 -9.31 -2.32 5.51
N LEU A 25 -9.42 -1.68 4.34
CA LEU A 25 -9.96 -0.33 4.22
C LEU A 25 -11.47 -0.29 4.56
N LEU A 26 -12.26 -1.21 4.01
CA LEU A 26 -13.69 -1.32 4.32
C LEU A 26 -13.92 -1.70 5.78
N GLY A 27 -13.13 -2.62 6.33
CA GLY A 27 -13.15 -2.95 7.75
C GLY A 27 -12.82 -1.75 8.62
N GLY A 28 -11.85 -0.94 8.23
CA GLY A 28 -11.50 0.29 8.93
C GLY A 28 -12.61 1.36 8.88
N ILE A 29 -13.26 1.54 7.74
CA ILE A 29 -14.40 2.44 7.58
C ILE A 29 -15.59 1.96 8.44
N SER A 30 -15.87 0.65 8.46
CA SER A 30 -17.04 0.08 9.12
C SER A 30 -16.88 -0.06 10.64
N LEU A 31 -15.72 -0.55 11.09
CA LEU A 31 -15.45 -0.94 12.48
C LEU A 31 -14.47 0.00 13.20
N GLY A 32 -13.93 0.96 12.49
CA GLY A 32 -12.99 1.95 13.02
C GLY A 32 -11.51 1.68 12.68
N PRO A 33 -10.63 2.70 12.91
CA PRO A 33 -9.25 2.67 12.43
C PRO A 33 -8.43 1.49 12.95
N MET A 34 -8.59 1.13 14.23
CA MET A 34 -7.84 0.02 14.82
C MET A 34 -8.23 -1.32 14.21
N ALA A 35 -9.53 -1.54 13.93
CA ALA A 35 -9.98 -2.74 13.23
C ALA A 35 -9.36 -2.85 11.84
N GLY A 36 -9.30 -1.74 11.08
CA GLY A 36 -8.65 -1.70 9.78
C GLY A 36 -7.16 -2.06 9.84
N ILE A 37 -6.43 -1.52 10.82
CA ILE A 37 -5.01 -1.85 11.06
C ILE A 37 -4.85 -3.33 11.41
N THR A 38 -5.71 -3.85 12.30
CA THR A 38 -5.66 -5.27 12.69
C THR A 38 -5.89 -6.18 11.48
N ILE A 39 -6.86 -5.86 10.62
CA ILE A 39 -7.12 -6.62 9.38
C ILE A 39 -5.90 -6.54 8.45
N ALA A 40 -5.31 -5.35 8.29
CA ALA A 40 -4.11 -5.17 7.47
C ALA A 40 -2.93 -5.97 8.03
N PHE A 41 -2.73 -6.00 9.34
CA PHE A 41 -1.70 -6.80 9.99
C PHE A 41 -1.93 -8.30 9.77
N LEU A 42 -3.11 -8.79 10.12
CA LEU A 42 -3.43 -10.21 10.04
C LEU A 42 -3.34 -10.75 8.61
N LYS A 43 -3.79 -10.00 7.61
CA LYS A 43 -3.68 -10.45 6.22
C LYS A 43 -2.23 -10.56 5.76
N ASN A 44 -1.35 -9.62 6.11
CA ASN A 44 0.06 -9.68 5.73
C ASN A 44 0.80 -10.78 6.51
N LEU A 45 0.45 -10.98 7.78
CA LEU A 45 0.96 -12.08 8.59
C LEU A 45 0.57 -13.44 8.01
N LEU A 46 -0.70 -13.62 7.63
CA LEU A 46 -1.17 -14.84 6.99
C LEU A 46 -0.46 -15.09 5.66
N GLN A 47 -0.24 -14.08 4.85
CA GLN A 47 0.50 -14.19 3.58
C GLN A 47 1.93 -14.67 3.82
N PHE A 48 2.59 -14.15 4.85
CA PHE A 48 3.93 -14.59 5.24
C PHE A 48 3.94 -16.05 5.72
N ILE A 49 3.05 -16.42 6.66
CA ILE A 49 3.00 -17.77 7.26
C ILE A 49 2.62 -18.84 6.23
N THR A 50 1.75 -18.52 5.25
CA THR A 50 1.33 -19.48 4.22
C THR A 50 2.39 -19.71 3.13
N GLY A 51 3.58 -19.11 3.25
CA GLY A 51 4.67 -19.29 2.28
C GLY A 51 4.42 -18.61 0.92
N MET A 52 3.44 -17.72 0.83
CA MET A 52 3.16 -16.95 -0.38
C MET A 52 4.08 -15.74 -0.55
N SER A 53 5.01 -15.54 0.41
CA SER A 53 6.01 -14.47 0.33
C SER A 53 7.04 -14.77 -0.75
N THR A 54 7.24 -13.83 -1.66
CA THR A 54 8.30 -13.87 -2.69
C THR A 54 9.52 -13.04 -2.30
N THR A 55 9.46 -12.36 -1.16
CA THR A 55 10.44 -11.36 -0.72
C THR A 55 10.96 -11.61 0.70
N GLY A 56 10.82 -12.85 1.20
CA GLY A 56 11.29 -13.22 2.54
C GLY A 56 10.63 -12.43 3.68
N GLY A 57 9.40 -11.93 3.48
CA GLY A 57 8.65 -11.16 4.48
C GLY A 57 8.81 -9.63 4.37
N VAL A 58 9.82 -9.14 3.64
CA VAL A 58 10.05 -7.69 3.50
C VAL A 58 8.89 -7.01 2.78
N GLY A 59 8.36 -7.64 1.74
CA GLY A 59 7.21 -7.12 0.99
C GLY A 59 5.93 -7.05 1.82
N GLU A 60 5.68 -8.07 2.65
CA GLU A 60 4.54 -8.12 3.57
C GLU A 60 4.65 -7.05 4.66
N PHE A 61 5.85 -6.86 5.20
CA PHE A 61 6.13 -5.80 6.15
C PHE A 61 5.94 -4.41 5.53
N ALA A 62 6.48 -4.20 4.33
CA ALA A 62 6.28 -2.96 3.58
C ALA A 62 4.80 -2.71 3.29
N ASN A 63 4.06 -3.73 2.84
CA ASN A 63 2.65 -3.62 2.53
C ASN A 63 1.81 -3.31 3.79
N PHE A 64 2.15 -3.91 4.95
CA PHE A 64 1.52 -3.57 6.22
C PHE A 64 1.80 -2.13 6.64
N LEU A 65 3.06 -1.70 6.62
CA LEU A 65 3.44 -0.35 7.07
C LEU A 65 2.84 0.74 6.18
N ILE A 66 3.01 0.60 4.87
CA ILE A 66 2.59 1.60 3.88
C ILE A 66 1.07 1.54 3.66
N GLY A 67 0.51 0.35 3.42
CA GLY A 67 -0.93 0.15 3.26
C GLY A 67 -1.71 0.43 4.54
N GLY A 68 -1.15 0.05 5.70
CA GLY A 68 -1.72 0.37 7.00
C GLY A 68 -1.83 1.87 7.27
N SER A 69 -0.85 2.66 6.84
CA SER A 69 -0.93 4.13 6.95
C SER A 69 -2.09 4.73 6.15
N PHE A 70 -2.36 4.18 4.95
CA PHE A 70 -3.52 4.54 4.13
C PHE A 70 -4.83 4.19 4.84
N VAL A 71 -4.97 2.93 5.25
CA VAL A 71 -6.16 2.43 5.94
C VAL A 71 -6.44 3.22 7.22
N PHE A 72 -5.41 3.49 8.02
CA PHE A 72 -5.56 4.28 9.25
C PHE A 72 -6.03 5.70 8.94
N THR A 73 -5.39 6.39 8.00
CA THR A 73 -5.71 7.78 7.66
C THR A 73 -7.15 7.91 7.19
N VAL A 74 -7.58 7.06 6.25
CA VAL A 74 -8.94 7.08 5.72
C VAL A 74 -9.95 6.81 6.81
N SER A 75 -9.74 5.76 7.59
CA SER A 75 -10.68 5.33 8.64
C SER A 75 -10.77 6.33 9.79
N TYR A 76 -9.63 6.95 10.16
CA TYR A 76 -9.58 7.97 11.18
C TYR A 76 -10.34 9.24 10.77
N ILE A 77 -10.14 9.73 9.56
CA ILE A 77 -10.87 10.91 9.06
C ILE A 77 -12.36 10.59 8.95
N TYR A 78 -12.72 9.42 8.42
CA TYR A 78 -14.09 8.97 8.37
C TYR A 78 -14.73 8.86 9.76
N SER A 79 -14.03 8.38 10.77
CA SER A 79 -14.54 8.29 12.14
C SER A 79 -14.94 9.64 12.73
N LYS A 80 -14.30 10.73 12.30
CA LYS A 80 -14.64 12.11 12.70
C LYS A 80 -15.77 12.71 11.89
N LYS A 81 -15.93 12.29 10.62
CA LYS A 81 -16.96 12.80 9.72
C LYS A 81 -17.61 11.64 8.96
N ARG A 82 -18.62 11.01 9.57
CA ARG A 82 -19.30 9.80 9.07
C ARG A 82 -20.29 10.11 7.94
N ASN A 83 -19.75 10.62 6.83
CA ASN A 83 -20.51 10.88 5.60
C ASN A 83 -19.60 10.72 4.38
N ILE A 84 -20.18 10.81 3.20
CA ILE A 84 -19.43 10.67 1.92
C ILE A 84 -18.27 11.68 1.77
N GLN A 85 -18.43 12.89 2.31
CA GLN A 85 -17.36 13.87 2.31
C GLN A 85 -16.18 13.44 3.16
N GLY A 86 -16.45 12.83 4.33
CA GLY A 86 -15.42 12.26 5.20
C GLY A 86 -14.66 11.12 4.51
N VAL A 87 -15.36 10.27 3.74
CA VAL A 87 -14.71 9.23 2.92
C VAL A 87 -13.80 9.88 1.87
N ILE A 88 -14.30 10.85 1.10
CA ILE A 88 -13.53 11.50 0.02
C ILE A 88 -12.29 12.22 0.59
N ILE A 89 -12.45 13.00 1.66
CA ILE A 89 -11.33 13.68 2.31
C ILE A 89 -10.33 12.65 2.85
N GLY A 90 -10.83 11.57 3.47
CA GLY A 90 -10.00 10.48 3.95
C GLY A 90 -9.17 9.83 2.85
N LEU A 91 -9.80 9.50 1.71
CA LEU A 91 -9.13 8.88 0.57
C LEU A 91 -8.06 9.81 -0.02
N VAL A 92 -8.35 11.07 -0.25
CA VAL A 92 -7.38 12.05 -0.78
C VAL A 92 -6.21 12.23 0.19
N SER A 93 -6.47 12.43 1.48
CA SER A 93 -5.43 12.53 2.49
C SER A 93 -4.64 11.23 2.63
N GLY A 94 -5.32 10.08 2.53
CA GLY A 94 -4.73 8.76 2.56
C GLY A 94 -3.73 8.54 1.42
N ILE A 95 -4.05 8.97 0.19
CA ILE A 95 -3.14 8.90 -0.97
C ILE A 95 -1.84 9.65 -0.66
N VAL A 96 -1.95 10.87 -0.14
CA VAL A 96 -0.78 11.69 0.21
C VAL A 96 0.05 11.02 1.31
N VAL A 97 -0.59 10.60 2.41
CA VAL A 97 0.09 9.95 3.54
C VAL A 97 0.77 8.66 3.11
N MET A 98 0.07 7.79 2.36
CA MET A 98 0.62 6.53 1.85
C MET A 98 1.84 6.77 0.97
N THR A 99 1.79 7.77 0.09
CA THR A 99 2.91 8.10 -0.79
C THR A 99 4.11 8.59 -0.01
N VAL A 100 3.91 9.52 0.93
CA VAL A 100 5.00 10.05 1.77
C VAL A 100 5.60 8.96 2.66
N VAL A 101 4.75 8.20 3.37
CA VAL A 101 5.21 7.07 4.20
C VAL A 101 5.91 6.02 3.35
N GLY A 102 5.39 5.73 2.15
CA GLY A 102 6.00 4.81 1.21
C GLY A 102 7.39 5.25 0.76
N CYS A 103 7.58 6.52 0.42
CA CYS A 103 8.89 7.06 0.05
C CYS A 103 9.88 6.99 1.22
N ILE A 104 9.48 7.44 2.41
CA ILE A 104 10.32 7.44 3.62
C ILE A 104 10.67 6.01 4.03
N ALA A 105 9.67 5.13 4.12
CA ALA A 105 9.88 3.74 4.52
C ALA A 105 10.78 2.99 3.54
N ASN A 106 10.59 3.15 2.23
CA ASN A 106 11.46 2.51 1.25
C ASN A 106 12.88 3.05 1.33
N TYR A 107 13.06 4.36 1.51
CA TYR A 107 14.40 4.94 1.58
C TYR A 107 15.17 4.47 2.82
N PHE A 108 14.57 4.50 3.99
CA PHE A 108 15.27 4.28 5.26
C PHE A 108 15.17 2.84 5.80
N ILE A 109 14.13 2.09 5.44
CA ILE A 109 13.83 0.79 6.05
C ILE A 109 13.83 -0.32 4.99
N ILE A 110 12.97 -0.22 3.96
CA ILE A 110 12.67 -1.36 3.08
C ILE A 110 13.85 -1.69 2.17
N LEU A 111 14.43 -0.70 1.46
CA LEU A 111 15.60 -0.93 0.61
C LEU A 111 16.84 -1.40 1.39
N PRO A 112 17.19 -0.81 2.56
CA PRO A 112 18.22 -1.39 3.41
C PRO A 112 17.91 -2.80 3.89
N PHE A 113 16.65 -3.11 4.20
CA PHE A 113 16.24 -4.45 4.62
C PHE A 113 16.38 -5.48 3.48
N TYR A 114 16.04 -5.12 2.24
CA TYR A 114 16.32 -5.97 1.08
C TYR A 114 17.80 -6.32 0.96
N ALA A 115 18.70 -5.39 1.28
CA ALA A 115 20.13 -5.62 1.24
C ALA A 115 20.58 -6.70 2.26
N THR A 116 19.93 -6.82 3.41
CA THR A 116 20.25 -7.85 4.42
C THR A 116 19.85 -9.27 4.01
N ILE A 117 18.89 -9.41 3.09
CA ILE A 117 18.43 -10.71 2.57
C ILE A 117 19.03 -11.06 1.20
N GLY A 118 20.09 -10.36 0.79
CA GLY A 118 20.85 -10.65 -0.43
C GLY A 118 20.41 -9.87 -1.68
N TRP A 119 19.50 -8.93 -1.58
CA TRP A 119 19.12 -8.04 -2.67
C TRP A 119 19.86 -6.70 -2.54
N SER A 120 20.99 -6.55 -3.22
CA SER A 120 21.72 -5.28 -3.14
C SER A 120 20.86 -4.10 -3.63
N ILE A 121 21.07 -2.93 -3.02
CA ILE A 121 20.35 -1.70 -3.41
C ILE A 121 20.58 -1.40 -4.90
N ASP A 122 21.79 -1.62 -5.40
CA ASP A 122 22.13 -1.40 -6.80
C ASP A 122 21.37 -2.37 -7.73
N ALA A 123 21.16 -3.61 -7.32
CA ALA A 123 20.34 -4.57 -8.07
C ALA A 123 18.87 -4.09 -8.18
N VAL A 124 18.30 -3.58 -7.07
CA VAL A 124 16.93 -3.05 -7.06
C VAL A 124 16.82 -1.78 -7.91
N VAL A 125 17.79 -0.88 -7.84
CA VAL A 125 17.88 0.33 -8.68
C VAL A 125 17.99 -0.05 -10.16
N SER A 126 18.81 -1.05 -10.49
CA SER A 126 18.97 -1.56 -11.87
C SER A 126 17.67 -2.13 -12.45
N MET A 127 16.84 -2.78 -11.62
CA MET A 127 15.50 -3.22 -12.06
C MET A 127 14.60 -2.04 -12.43
N GLY A 128 14.70 -0.94 -11.71
CA GLY A 128 14.00 0.31 -12.03
C GLY A 128 14.56 0.97 -13.30
N ALA A 129 15.90 1.01 -13.44
CA ALA A 129 16.59 1.58 -14.60
C ALA A 129 16.25 0.83 -15.91
N ALA A 130 16.00 -0.46 -15.84
CA ALA A 130 15.53 -1.25 -16.98
C ALA A 130 14.14 -0.82 -17.51
N ILE A 131 13.31 -0.22 -16.64
CA ILE A 131 11.99 0.29 -17.00
C ILE A 131 12.05 1.79 -17.36
N ASN A 132 12.79 2.58 -16.58
CA ASN A 132 12.97 4.01 -16.81
C ASN A 132 14.45 4.39 -16.68
N PRO A 133 15.11 4.76 -17.80
CA PRO A 133 16.54 5.13 -17.80
C PRO A 133 16.91 6.37 -16.97
N ALA A 134 15.92 7.15 -16.52
CA ALA A 134 16.14 8.28 -15.60
C ALA A 134 16.45 7.84 -14.16
N ILE A 135 16.42 6.52 -13.88
CA ILE A 135 16.73 5.96 -12.57
C ILE A 135 18.20 5.55 -12.52
N ASP A 136 18.99 6.34 -11.81
CA ASP A 136 20.42 6.19 -11.65
C ASP A 136 20.87 6.02 -10.18
N SER A 137 19.95 6.22 -9.26
CA SER A 137 20.24 6.28 -7.83
C SER A 137 19.06 5.79 -6.99
N LYS A 138 19.32 5.52 -5.71
CA LYS A 138 18.27 5.19 -4.74
C LYS A 138 17.19 6.27 -4.66
N MET A 139 17.57 7.56 -4.74
CA MET A 139 16.62 8.66 -4.66
C MET A 139 15.75 8.73 -5.92
N SER A 140 16.33 8.62 -7.10
CA SER A 140 15.57 8.61 -8.36
C SER A 140 14.64 7.39 -8.45
N PHE A 141 15.05 6.22 -7.91
CA PHE A 141 14.18 5.06 -7.78
C PHE A 141 12.95 5.35 -6.91
N ILE A 142 13.13 6.02 -5.75
CA ILE A 142 12.00 6.41 -4.89
C ILE A 142 11.04 7.35 -5.62
N ILE A 143 11.57 8.37 -6.30
CA ILE A 143 10.75 9.38 -6.98
C ILE A 143 10.02 8.80 -8.19
N TRP A 144 10.69 8.00 -9.01
CA TRP A 144 10.15 7.53 -10.28
C TRP A 144 9.44 6.16 -10.22
N MET A 145 9.69 5.36 -9.17
CA MET A 145 9.03 4.05 -9.00
C MET A 145 8.12 4.02 -7.78
N ILE A 146 8.64 4.33 -6.58
CA ILE A 146 7.87 4.16 -5.34
C ILE A 146 6.73 5.17 -5.21
N ALA A 147 6.98 6.45 -5.49
CA ALA A 147 5.95 7.47 -5.37
C ALA A 147 4.79 7.25 -6.37
N PRO A 148 5.03 7.08 -7.69
CA PRO A 148 3.95 6.82 -8.65
C PRO A 148 3.21 5.50 -8.36
N PHE A 149 3.93 4.46 -7.93
CA PHE A 149 3.31 3.18 -7.55
C PHE A 149 2.32 3.36 -6.39
N ASN A 150 2.71 4.08 -5.33
CA ASN A 150 1.83 4.29 -4.18
C ASN A 150 0.62 5.17 -4.53
N ILE A 151 0.80 6.18 -5.38
CA ILE A 151 -0.30 7.00 -5.90
C ILE A 151 -1.27 6.12 -6.71
N LEU A 152 -0.76 5.30 -7.62
CA LEU A 152 -1.58 4.41 -8.43
C LEU A 152 -2.32 3.38 -7.56
N LYS A 153 -1.62 2.72 -6.64
CA LYS A 153 -2.18 1.70 -5.75
C LYS A 153 -3.29 2.29 -4.89
N SER A 154 -3.02 3.40 -4.20
CA SER A 154 -4.03 4.06 -3.35
C SER A 154 -5.17 4.69 -4.14
N GLY A 155 -4.90 5.22 -5.32
CA GLY A 155 -5.92 5.73 -6.25
C GLY A 155 -6.88 4.63 -6.70
N LEU A 156 -6.34 3.46 -7.09
CA LEU A 156 -7.15 2.30 -7.47
C LEU A 156 -8.01 1.81 -6.29
N MET A 157 -7.43 1.70 -5.09
CA MET A 157 -8.18 1.34 -3.88
C MET A 157 -9.29 2.37 -3.58
N SER A 158 -9.02 3.65 -3.80
CA SER A 158 -9.99 4.72 -3.60
C SER A 158 -11.17 4.61 -4.58
N LEU A 159 -10.89 4.35 -5.86
CA LEU A 159 -11.91 4.14 -6.89
C LEU A 159 -12.81 2.94 -6.58
N LEU A 160 -12.25 1.86 -6.07
CA LEU A 160 -13.01 0.67 -5.69
C LEU A 160 -13.81 0.88 -4.39
N THR A 161 -13.29 1.67 -3.47
CA THR A 161 -13.95 1.93 -2.17
C THR A 161 -15.21 2.76 -2.31
N LEU A 162 -15.23 3.78 -3.16
CA LEU A 162 -16.37 4.70 -3.30
C LEU A 162 -17.70 4.00 -3.65
N PRO A 163 -17.79 3.13 -4.67
CA PRO A 163 -19.03 2.42 -4.96
C PRO A 163 -19.41 1.41 -3.89
N MET A 164 -18.41 0.77 -3.24
CA MET A 164 -18.68 -0.19 -2.16
C MET A 164 -19.20 0.52 -0.92
N TYR A 165 -18.64 1.66 -0.55
CA TYR A 165 -19.13 2.48 0.54
C TYR A 165 -20.61 2.86 0.34
N LYS A 166 -21.01 3.32 -0.85
CA LYS A 166 -22.40 3.67 -1.15
C LYS A 166 -23.38 2.50 -0.97
N LYS A 167 -22.92 1.26 -1.22
CA LYS A 167 -23.74 0.05 -1.01
C LYS A 167 -23.84 -0.31 0.48
N THR A 168 -22.77 -0.13 1.23
CA THR A 168 -22.69 -0.51 2.66
C THR A 168 -23.20 0.59 3.59
N GLU A 169 -23.29 1.85 3.14
CA GLU A 169 -23.79 2.97 3.95
C GLU A 169 -25.18 2.71 4.53
N LYS A 170 -26.04 2.01 3.78
CA LYS A 170 -27.39 1.63 4.22
C LYS A 170 -27.39 0.59 5.37
N ILE A 171 -26.30 -0.15 5.53
CA ILE A 171 -26.13 -1.18 6.57
C ILE A 171 -25.40 -0.59 7.79
N LEU A 172 -24.62 0.47 7.58
CA LEU A 172 -23.79 1.12 8.61
C LEU A 172 -24.52 2.25 9.37
N LYS A 173 -25.71 2.62 8.91
CA LYS A 173 -26.67 3.51 9.60
C LYS A 173 -27.74 2.70 10.32
#